data_3a1b933ca48bebec4e91df2bdca9935c
#
_entry.id   3a1b933ca48bebec4e91df2bdca9935c
#
_cell.length_a   1.000
_cell.length_b   1.000
_cell.length_c   1.000
_cell.angle_alpha   90.00
_cell.angle_beta   90.00
_cell.angle_gamma   90.00
#
_symmetry.space_group_name_H-M   'P 1'
#
loop_
_entity.id
_entity.type
_entity.pdbx_description
1 polymer ?
#
loop_
_entity_poly.entity_id
_entity_poly.type
_entity_poly.pdbx_seq_one_letter_code
_entity_poly.pdbx_strand_id
1 'polypeptide(L)'
;MAGRGETLAVAESLTGGLVAAELTSVPGASRVFRGSVTAYTTELKRDVLGVDGALLEQHGAVDPEVARQMAAGVRRVLGAGWGIATTGVAGPDGQDGKPVGTVFVAVAGPGGTGNVAPLRLNGDRAVIRMESVRRVLTLLFGELIENARAQDTEQNGGN
;
A
#
# COMPACT_ATOMS: atom_id res chain seq x y z
N MET A 1 -13.25 -3.38 -9.23
CA MET A 1 -13.67 -2.62 -8.03
C MET A 1 -15.00 -1.89 -8.24
N ALA A 2 -15.12 -0.94 -9.13
CA ALA A 2 -16.36 -0.14 -9.28
C ALA A 2 -17.63 -0.97 -9.46
N GLY A 3 -17.60 -2.01 -10.28
CA GLY A 3 -18.76 -2.90 -10.51
C GLY A 3 -19.16 -3.75 -9.30
N ARG A 4 -18.28 -3.88 -8.27
CA ARG A 4 -18.53 -4.61 -7.04
C ARG A 4 -18.72 -3.70 -5.82
N GLY A 5 -18.74 -2.38 -6.03
CA GLY A 5 -18.85 -1.42 -4.92
C GLY A 5 -17.65 -1.38 -3.97
N GLU A 6 -16.51 -1.90 -4.38
CA GLU A 6 -15.29 -1.91 -3.57
C GLU A 6 -14.60 -0.55 -3.58
N THR A 7 -14.05 -0.19 -2.42
CA THR A 7 -13.37 1.09 -2.22
C THR A 7 -11.91 0.91 -1.84
N LEU A 8 -11.09 1.91 -2.14
CA LEU A 8 -9.63 1.89 -1.96
C LEU A 8 -9.14 3.13 -1.22
N ALA A 9 -8.23 2.91 -0.28
CA ALA A 9 -7.44 3.94 0.39
C ALA A 9 -5.94 3.68 0.20
N VAL A 10 -5.14 4.73 0.21
CA VAL A 10 -3.69 4.65 -0.01
C VAL A 10 -2.91 5.30 1.12
N ALA A 11 -1.91 4.59 1.63
CA ALA A 11 -0.88 5.12 2.52
C ALA A 11 0.44 5.24 1.76
N GLU A 12 0.98 6.42 1.66
CA GLU A 12 2.21 6.71 0.93
C GLU A 12 3.32 7.19 1.85
N SER A 13 4.54 6.73 1.61
CA SER A 13 5.75 7.31 2.17
C SER A 13 6.62 7.86 1.05
N LEU A 14 7.57 7.09 0.54
CA LEU A 14 8.50 7.56 -0.51
C LEU A 14 7.81 8.03 -1.79
N THR A 15 6.63 7.58 -2.09
CA THR A 15 5.89 7.97 -3.30
C THR A 15 5.21 9.34 -3.19
N GLY A 16 5.01 9.83 -1.96
CA GLY A 16 4.68 11.24 -1.67
C GLY A 16 3.44 11.81 -2.34
N GLY A 17 2.43 10.97 -2.62
CA GLY A 17 1.19 11.35 -3.32
C GLY A 17 1.09 10.85 -4.77
N LEU A 18 2.16 10.24 -5.33
CA LEU A 18 2.15 9.75 -6.71
C LEU A 18 1.15 8.61 -6.95
N VAL A 19 0.92 7.72 -5.96
CA VAL A 19 -0.07 6.66 -6.09
C VAL A 19 -1.48 7.26 -6.19
N ALA A 20 -1.80 8.20 -5.32
CA ALA A 20 -3.07 8.93 -5.36
C ALA A 20 -3.24 9.70 -6.68
N ALA A 21 -2.18 10.36 -7.16
CA ALA A 21 -2.20 11.07 -8.43
C ALA A 21 -2.49 10.12 -9.61
N GLU A 22 -1.85 8.96 -9.65
CA GLU A 22 -2.07 7.95 -10.69
C GLU A 22 -3.50 7.43 -10.67
N LEU A 23 -4.04 7.10 -9.50
CA LEU A 23 -5.42 6.63 -9.35
C LEU A 23 -6.44 7.68 -9.79
N THR A 24 -6.22 8.94 -9.42
CA THR A 24 -7.15 10.03 -9.78
C THR A 24 -7.04 10.48 -11.23
N SER A 25 -6.00 10.06 -11.96
CA SER A 25 -5.90 10.29 -13.40
C SER A 25 -6.93 9.47 -14.20
N VAL A 26 -7.51 8.42 -13.60
CA VAL A 26 -8.47 7.54 -14.27
C VAL A 26 -9.89 8.12 -14.14
N PRO A 27 -10.60 8.34 -15.25
CA PRO A 27 -11.99 8.77 -15.22
C PRO A 27 -12.87 7.81 -14.40
N GLY A 28 -13.68 8.34 -13.49
CA GLY A 28 -14.54 7.55 -12.61
C GLY A 28 -13.85 7.03 -11.34
N ALA A 29 -12.63 7.47 -11.05
CA ALA A 29 -11.90 7.12 -9.82
C ALA A 29 -12.71 7.41 -8.54
N SER A 30 -13.53 8.45 -8.53
CA SER A 30 -14.37 8.83 -7.38
C SER A 30 -15.34 7.76 -6.91
N ARG A 31 -15.64 6.77 -7.73
CA ARG A 31 -16.49 5.63 -7.35
C ARG A 31 -15.76 4.58 -6.52
N VAL A 32 -14.42 4.62 -6.53
CA VAL A 32 -13.56 3.61 -5.91
C VAL A 32 -12.63 4.25 -4.87
N PHE A 33 -11.93 5.30 -5.26
CA PHE A 33 -10.90 5.93 -4.45
C PHE A 33 -11.50 6.83 -3.38
N ARG A 34 -11.24 6.50 -2.10
CA ARG A 34 -11.72 7.28 -0.96
C ARG A 34 -10.76 8.38 -0.54
N GLY A 35 -9.49 8.17 -0.75
CA GLY A 35 -8.45 9.14 -0.35
C GLY A 35 -7.12 8.48 -0.03
N SER A 36 -6.17 9.32 0.37
CA SER A 36 -4.82 8.90 0.72
C SER A 36 -4.29 9.65 1.93
N VAL A 37 -3.31 9.02 2.59
CA VAL A 37 -2.51 9.63 3.65
C VAL A 37 -1.05 9.53 3.24
N THR A 38 -0.38 10.67 3.07
CA THR A 38 1.07 10.71 2.94
C THR A 38 1.68 10.79 4.34
N ALA A 39 2.01 9.62 4.90
CA ALA A 39 2.67 9.49 6.20
C ALA A 39 4.19 9.44 5.98
N TYR A 40 4.77 10.60 5.67
CA TYR A 40 6.16 10.69 5.23
C TYR A 40 7.14 10.52 6.40
N THR A 41 6.85 11.09 7.56
CA THR A 41 7.65 10.89 8.77
C THR A 41 7.25 9.61 9.51
N THR A 42 8.17 9.09 10.31
CA THR A 42 7.93 7.89 11.11
C THR A 42 6.79 8.09 12.12
N GLU A 43 6.71 9.26 12.72
CA GLU A 43 5.67 9.62 13.70
C GLU A 43 4.26 9.55 13.10
N LEU A 44 4.07 10.01 11.85
CA LEU A 44 2.78 9.95 11.18
C LEU A 44 2.33 8.53 10.86
N LYS A 45 3.28 7.63 10.61
CA LYS A 45 2.96 6.21 10.45
C LYS A 45 2.33 5.63 11.72
N ARG A 46 2.84 6.03 12.88
CA ARG A 46 2.28 5.66 14.20
C ARG A 46 0.99 6.42 14.50
N ASP A 47 1.03 7.73 14.46
CA ASP A 47 -0.02 8.59 15.04
C ASP A 47 -1.27 8.64 14.14
N VAL A 48 -1.12 8.54 12.82
CA VAL A 48 -2.25 8.60 11.88
C VAL A 48 -2.66 7.19 11.43
N LEU A 49 -1.71 6.34 11.08
CA LEU A 49 -2.01 5.01 10.53
C LEU A 49 -2.03 3.90 11.58
N GLY A 50 -1.60 4.17 12.80
CA GLY A 50 -1.60 3.21 13.89
C GLY A 50 -0.55 2.12 13.76
N VAL A 51 0.57 2.38 13.07
CA VAL A 51 1.72 1.46 13.05
C VAL A 51 2.31 1.36 14.45
N ASP A 52 2.67 0.16 14.88
CA ASP A 52 3.25 -0.11 16.19
C ASP A 52 4.54 0.69 16.39
N GLY A 53 4.57 1.51 17.46
CA GLY A 53 5.72 2.32 17.81
C GLY A 53 6.96 1.50 18.15
N ALA A 54 6.81 0.38 18.84
CA ALA A 54 7.92 -0.52 19.16
C ALA A 54 8.54 -1.13 17.89
N LEU A 55 7.72 -1.49 16.91
CA LEU A 55 8.17 -1.97 15.61
C LEU A 55 9.01 -0.90 14.89
N LEU A 56 8.52 0.34 14.88
CA LEU A 56 9.23 1.47 14.26
C LEU A 56 10.57 1.77 14.94
N GLU A 57 10.64 1.67 16.26
CA GLU A 57 11.88 1.85 17.03
C GLU A 57 12.90 0.75 16.74
N GLN A 58 12.46 -0.50 16.64
CA GLN A 58 13.33 -1.65 16.45
C GLN A 58 13.80 -1.83 15.00
N HIS A 59 12.93 -1.61 14.03
CA HIS A 59 13.16 -1.94 12.62
C HIS A 59 13.26 -0.73 11.69
N GLY A 60 12.90 0.47 12.18
CA GLY A 60 12.78 1.65 11.33
C GLY A 60 11.51 1.63 10.48
N ALA A 61 11.37 2.65 9.64
CA ALA A 61 10.17 2.81 8.80
C ALA A 61 10.17 1.93 7.54
N VAL A 62 11.33 1.43 7.12
CA VAL A 62 11.50 0.62 5.89
C VAL A 62 11.55 -0.86 6.27
N ASP A 63 10.37 -1.45 6.41
CA ASP A 63 10.19 -2.80 6.93
C ASP A 63 8.90 -3.40 6.36
N PRO A 64 8.83 -4.72 6.06
CA PRO A 64 7.65 -5.35 5.50
C PRO A 64 6.43 -5.31 6.42
N GLU A 65 6.62 -5.45 7.73
CA GLU A 65 5.52 -5.38 8.69
C GLU A 65 5.01 -3.94 8.85
N VAL A 66 5.88 -2.94 8.75
CA VAL A 66 5.47 -1.53 8.69
C VAL A 66 4.58 -1.28 7.48
N ALA A 67 4.96 -1.76 6.30
CA ALA A 67 4.13 -1.65 5.09
C ALA A 67 2.76 -2.31 5.27
N ARG A 68 2.73 -3.52 5.85
CA ARG A 68 1.49 -4.24 6.15
C ARG A 68 0.58 -3.44 7.09
N GLN A 69 1.13 -2.90 8.16
CA GLN A 69 0.37 -2.11 9.13
C GLN A 69 -0.08 -0.77 8.55
N MET A 70 0.70 -0.15 7.68
CA MET A 70 0.29 1.05 6.96
C MET A 70 -0.93 0.79 6.07
N ALA A 71 -0.93 -0.30 5.31
CA ALA A 71 -2.06 -0.68 4.45
C ALA A 71 -3.33 -0.98 5.26
N ALA A 72 -3.23 -1.73 6.33
CA ALA A 72 -4.33 -2.01 7.24
C ALA A 72 -4.82 -0.72 7.94
N GLY A 73 -3.89 0.13 8.36
CA GLY A 73 -4.18 1.39 9.04
C GLY A 73 -4.95 2.38 8.17
N VAL A 74 -4.52 2.60 6.95
CA VAL A 74 -5.20 3.53 6.03
C VAL A 74 -6.59 3.03 5.63
N ARG A 75 -6.74 1.72 5.46
CA ARG A 75 -8.03 1.07 5.24
C ARG A 75 -9.02 1.41 6.36
N ARG A 76 -8.58 1.31 7.61
CA ARG A 76 -9.39 1.63 8.80
C ARG A 76 -9.68 3.12 8.90
N VAL A 77 -8.66 3.96 8.80
CA VAL A 77 -8.77 5.42 8.98
C VAL A 77 -9.70 6.06 7.96
N LEU A 78 -9.64 5.63 6.71
CA LEU A 78 -10.47 6.17 5.64
C LEU A 78 -11.74 5.34 5.35
N GLY A 79 -11.99 4.27 6.11
CA GLY A 79 -13.18 3.44 5.97
C GLY A 79 -13.30 2.79 4.59
N ALA A 80 -12.19 2.31 4.03
CA ALA A 80 -12.15 1.67 2.73
C ALA A 80 -12.21 0.12 2.84
N GLY A 81 -12.70 -0.54 1.80
CA GLY A 81 -12.67 -1.99 1.70
C GLY A 81 -11.27 -2.54 1.49
N TRP A 82 -10.42 -1.79 0.76
CA TRP A 82 -9.02 -2.11 0.48
C TRP A 82 -8.10 -0.98 0.89
N GLY A 83 -6.92 -1.31 1.38
CA GLY A 83 -5.84 -0.38 1.66
C GLY A 83 -4.55 -0.85 0.98
N ILE A 84 -3.80 0.09 0.41
CA ILE A 84 -2.47 -0.18 -0.13
C ILE A 84 -1.45 0.76 0.48
N ALA A 85 -0.20 0.34 0.54
CA ALA A 85 0.86 1.13 1.16
C ALA A 85 2.20 1.00 0.45
N THR A 86 3.00 2.05 0.53
CA THR A 86 4.39 2.09 0.10
C THR A 86 5.27 2.60 1.23
N THR A 87 6.39 1.94 1.48
CA THR A 87 7.48 2.45 2.31
C THR A 87 8.82 2.04 1.72
N GLY A 88 9.84 2.87 1.82
CA GLY A 88 11.12 2.55 1.21
C GLY A 88 12.09 3.70 1.12
N VAL A 89 13.26 3.40 0.56
CA VAL A 89 14.40 4.31 0.40
C VAL A 89 14.54 4.70 -1.07
N ALA A 90 14.14 5.94 -1.38
CA ALA A 90 14.26 6.47 -2.74
C ALA A 90 15.66 7.00 -3.07
N GLY A 91 16.47 7.32 -2.06
CA GLY A 91 17.81 7.87 -2.23
C GLY A 91 17.86 9.41 -2.22
N PRO A 92 19.06 10.02 -2.39
CA PRO A 92 20.32 9.38 -2.79
C PRO A 92 21.01 8.55 -1.71
N ASP A 93 20.72 8.78 -0.44
CA ASP A 93 21.33 8.08 0.68
C ASP A 93 20.44 6.96 1.21
N GLY A 94 21.05 5.95 1.83
CA GLY A 94 20.35 4.90 2.56
C GLY A 94 19.61 5.44 3.79
N GLN A 95 18.72 4.64 4.35
CA GLN A 95 17.95 4.97 5.54
C GLN A 95 17.77 3.74 6.44
N ASP A 96 17.87 3.92 7.76
CA ASP A 96 17.67 2.86 8.76
C ASP A 96 18.50 1.60 8.47
N GLY A 97 19.74 1.77 8.01
CA GLY A 97 20.65 0.67 7.65
C GLY A 97 20.29 -0.05 6.35
N LYS A 98 19.32 0.46 5.57
CA LYS A 98 18.89 -0.14 4.31
C LYS A 98 19.38 0.67 3.11
N PRO A 99 19.83 -0.01 2.04
CA PRO A 99 20.34 0.67 0.84
C PRO A 99 19.20 1.30 0.02
N VAL A 100 19.57 2.29 -0.80
CA VAL A 100 18.69 2.89 -1.80
C VAL A 100 18.06 1.82 -2.68
N GLY A 101 16.76 1.95 -2.95
CA GLY A 101 15.99 0.98 -3.72
C GLY A 101 15.35 -0.15 -2.91
N THR A 102 15.59 -0.19 -1.59
CA THR A 102 14.84 -1.06 -0.68
C THR A 102 13.44 -0.50 -0.52
N VAL A 103 12.44 -1.21 -1.00
CA VAL A 103 11.01 -0.80 -0.96
C VAL A 103 10.16 -1.98 -0.55
N PHE A 104 9.13 -1.71 0.24
CA PHE A 104 8.06 -2.65 0.54
C PHE A 104 6.73 -2.05 0.11
N VAL A 105 5.95 -2.83 -0.61
CA VAL A 105 4.58 -2.48 -0.97
C VAL A 105 3.62 -3.49 -0.37
N ALA A 106 2.46 -3.03 0.07
CA ALA A 106 1.51 -3.88 0.78
C ALA A 106 0.07 -3.62 0.33
N VAL A 107 -0.74 -4.65 0.45
CA VAL A 107 -2.19 -4.62 0.26
C VAL A 107 -2.86 -5.23 1.49
N ALA A 108 -3.94 -4.63 1.94
CA ALA A 108 -4.84 -5.16 2.95
C ALA A 108 -6.28 -5.11 2.42
N GLY A 109 -6.97 -6.22 2.48
CA GLY A 109 -8.34 -6.37 1.97
C GLY A 109 -9.32 -6.93 3.00
N PRO A 110 -10.53 -7.24 2.58
CA PRO A 110 -11.56 -7.82 3.45
C PRO A 110 -11.18 -9.24 3.90
N GLY A 111 -11.71 -9.66 5.05
CA GLY A 111 -11.53 -11.02 5.56
C GLY A 111 -10.09 -11.41 5.91
N GLY A 112 -9.21 -10.44 6.14
CA GLY A 112 -7.79 -10.69 6.40
C GLY A 112 -6.96 -10.92 5.14
N THR A 113 -7.54 -10.77 3.96
CA THR A 113 -6.83 -10.80 2.68
C THR A 113 -5.72 -9.75 2.68
N GLY A 114 -4.56 -10.10 2.18
CA GLY A 114 -3.48 -9.14 2.04
C GLY A 114 -2.15 -9.77 1.70
N ASN A 115 -1.24 -8.95 1.22
CA ASN A 115 0.09 -9.38 0.81
C ASN A 115 1.09 -8.25 0.96
N VAL A 116 2.36 -8.61 1.12
CA VAL A 116 3.49 -7.68 1.14
C VAL A 116 4.54 -8.17 0.15
N ALA A 117 4.99 -7.30 -0.74
CA ALA A 117 6.06 -7.59 -1.67
C ALA A 117 7.32 -6.80 -1.32
N PRO A 118 8.45 -7.47 -1.03
CA PRO A 118 9.75 -6.84 -0.93
C PRO A 118 10.29 -6.55 -2.33
N LEU A 119 10.82 -5.36 -2.52
CA LEU A 119 11.37 -4.91 -3.80
C LEU A 119 12.83 -4.48 -3.64
N ARG A 120 13.62 -4.74 -4.66
CA ARG A 120 14.97 -4.21 -4.85
C ARG A 120 14.99 -3.45 -6.17
N LEU A 121 14.82 -2.14 -6.07
CA LEU A 121 14.68 -1.27 -7.25
C LEU A 121 16.01 -0.59 -7.56
N ASN A 122 16.28 -0.43 -8.84
CA ASN A 122 17.46 0.26 -9.36
C ASN A 122 17.04 1.56 -10.03
N GLY A 123 17.97 2.51 -10.11
CA GLY A 123 17.76 3.78 -10.74
C GLY A 123 17.91 4.96 -9.78
N ASP A 124 17.64 6.14 -10.26
CA ASP A 124 17.61 7.35 -9.45
C ASP A 124 16.32 7.45 -8.62
N ARG A 125 16.25 8.48 -7.80
CA ARG A 125 15.11 8.76 -6.92
C ARG A 125 13.78 8.80 -7.65
N ALA A 126 13.73 9.42 -8.83
CA ALA A 126 12.50 9.55 -9.61
C ALA A 126 12.05 8.18 -10.14
N VAL A 127 12.96 7.38 -10.66
CA VAL A 127 12.70 6.02 -11.16
C VAL A 127 12.20 5.10 -10.04
N ILE A 128 12.87 5.10 -8.88
CA ILE A 128 12.48 4.28 -7.73
C ILE A 128 11.06 4.63 -7.26
N ARG A 129 10.73 5.91 -7.16
CA ARG A 129 9.38 6.35 -6.77
C ARG A 129 8.31 5.91 -7.77
N MET A 130 8.53 6.11 -9.06
CA MET A 130 7.57 5.70 -10.09
C MET A 130 7.41 4.19 -10.20
N GLU A 131 8.50 3.44 -10.06
CA GLU A 131 8.42 1.98 -10.06
C GLU A 131 7.69 1.45 -8.81
N SER A 132 7.84 2.10 -7.66
CA SER A 132 7.07 1.78 -6.45
C SER A 132 5.56 1.95 -6.67
N VAL A 133 5.15 3.01 -7.37
CA VAL A 133 3.73 3.21 -7.77
C VAL A 133 3.24 2.05 -8.61
N ARG A 134 3.99 1.69 -9.65
CA ARG A 134 3.61 0.60 -10.55
C ARG A 134 3.48 -0.73 -9.79
N ARG A 135 4.43 -1.02 -8.90
CA ARG A 135 4.46 -2.28 -8.15
C ARG A 135 3.33 -2.42 -7.14
N VAL A 136 2.98 -1.37 -6.42
CA VAL A 136 1.85 -1.44 -5.46
C VAL A 136 0.52 -1.62 -6.19
N LEU A 137 0.33 -0.99 -7.34
CA LEU A 137 -0.87 -1.16 -8.15
C LEU A 137 -0.94 -2.57 -8.79
N THR A 138 0.19 -3.11 -9.23
CA THR A 138 0.27 -4.49 -9.72
C THR A 138 -0.07 -5.51 -8.62
N LEU A 139 0.44 -5.30 -7.41
CA LEU A 139 0.12 -6.15 -6.26
C LEU A 139 -1.38 -6.10 -5.94
N LEU A 140 -1.96 -4.91 -5.90
CA LEU A 140 -3.41 -4.75 -5.69
C LEU A 140 -4.22 -5.49 -6.74
N PHE A 141 -3.84 -5.38 -8.01
CA PHE A 141 -4.55 -6.06 -9.11
C PHE A 141 -4.55 -7.58 -8.93
N GLY A 142 -3.42 -8.16 -8.54
CA GLY A 142 -3.32 -9.59 -8.23
C GLY A 142 -4.27 -10.00 -7.10
N GLU A 143 -4.25 -9.28 -5.98
CA GLU A 143 -5.10 -9.58 -4.82
C GLU A 143 -6.61 -9.45 -5.15
N LEU A 144 -6.98 -8.47 -5.98
CA LEU A 144 -8.36 -8.30 -6.43
C LEU A 144 -8.85 -9.49 -7.27
N ILE A 145 -8.00 -10.04 -8.13
CA ILE A 145 -8.33 -11.23 -8.94
C ILE A 145 -8.49 -12.46 -8.05
N GLU A 146 -7.55 -12.68 -7.14
CA GLU A 146 -7.59 -13.82 -6.23
C GLU A 146 -8.82 -13.78 -5.32
N ASN A 147 -9.11 -12.63 -4.75
CA ASN A 147 -10.30 -12.44 -3.91
C ASN A 147 -11.61 -12.66 -4.69
N ALA A 148 -11.69 -12.21 -5.94
CA ALA A 148 -12.86 -12.44 -6.79
C ALA A 148 -13.07 -13.94 -7.07
N ARG A 149 -12.01 -14.67 -7.37
CA ARG A 149 -12.07 -16.13 -7.61
C ARG A 149 -12.50 -16.90 -6.36
N ALA A 150 -12.02 -16.50 -5.17
CA ALA A 150 -12.42 -17.11 -3.92
C ALA A 150 -13.92 -16.95 -3.65
N GLN A 151 -14.46 -15.75 -3.86
CA GLN A 151 -15.89 -15.47 -3.70
C GLN A 151 -16.77 -16.26 -4.67
N ASP A 152 -16.35 -16.39 -5.93
CA ASP A 152 -17.07 -17.19 -6.95
C ASP A 152 -17.11 -18.67 -6.57
N THR A 153 -16.04 -19.19 -5.97
CA THR A 153 -15.97 -20.60 -5.52
C THR A 153 -16.89 -20.87 -4.34
N GLU A 154 -16.95 -19.96 -3.38
CA GLU A 154 -17.85 -20.07 -2.23
C GLU A 154 -19.33 -20.03 -2.63
N GLN A 155 -19.69 -19.20 -3.60
CA GLN A 155 -21.07 -19.11 -4.09
C GLN A 155 -21.51 -20.33 -4.90
N ASN A 156 -20.59 -21.00 -5.59
CA ASN A 156 -20.88 -22.18 -6.43
C ASN A 156 -20.71 -23.52 -5.69
N GLY A 157 -20.07 -23.53 -4.51
CA GLY A 157 -19.85 -24.74 -3.72
C GLY A 157 -20.93 -25.04 -2.68
N GLY A 158 -21.95 -24.21 -2.56
CA GLY A 158 -23.04 -24.31 -1.58
C GLY A 158 -24.32 -24.99 -2.08
N ASN A 159 -24.24 -25.91 -3.05
CA ASN A 159 -25.40 -26.65 -3.54
C ASN A 159 -25.24 -28.15 -3.33
#